data_634ead9ac379668040a564c4f5f2e257
#
_entry.id   634ead9ac379668040a564c4f5f2e257
#
_cell.length_a   1.000
_cell.length_b   1.000
_cell.length_c   1.000
_cell.angle_alpha   90.00
_cell.angle_beta   90.00
_cell.angle_gamma   90.00
#
_symmetry.space_group_name_H-M   'P 1'
#
loop_
_entity.id
_entity.type
_entity.pdbx_description
1 polymer ?
#
loop_
_entity_poly.entity_id
_entity_poly.type
_entity_poly.pdbx_seq_one_letter_code
_entity_poly.pdbx_strand_id
1 'polypeptide(L)'
;MQVEDFQLVPLLKALRMPRVNLLIADDVGLGKTVEAGLILSELLLRRRIQRVLILTPASLRLQWRDEMWDKFSLPFDLVDRAETHALRKRLGMDANPWRSFSRIIASYHYLRQDDVRDQFLAACRTPDGSPHLPWDLLIVDECHNLMPSAFGEDSDLCLMLRLIAPQFEHRLFLSATPHNGHTRSFTGLLEILDPVRFSQTDELKPAEKARIQQVVLRRLKREINARTNPPRFCTRNAPRSRLLKLSAPEAALSAAFDAFRKKVRALVSTGEGRRRRSGSFAVEILGKRLLSCPTSFAESWRRAKEGLAELKAASDAELAAVERNVRQDTGDDREAQSREATAAGVVGAWLKAVADDLVPEIAALDQSLADLGFNLARDNIIDQDPKRDARFEDLAPSSRNSCGPTSAGAPTSASSSSPSTRRLSTT
;
A
#
# COMPACT_ATOMS: atom_id res chain seq x y z
N MET A 1 -7.20 -10.04 24.49
CA MET A 1 -7.04 -10.67 23.17
C MET A 1 -7.42 -12.15 23.27
N GLN A 2 -8.22 -12.67 22.33
CA GLN A 2 -8.51 -14.10 22.24
C GLN A 2 -7.60 -14.68 21.15
N VAL A 3 -6.78 -15.67 21.51
CA VAL A 3 -5.84 -16.34 20.59
C VAL A 3 -6.47 -17.66 20.14
N GLU A 4 -6.32 -17.96 18.88
CA GLU A 4 -6.85 -19.15 18.24
C GLU A 4 -5.79 -20.23 18.15
N ASP A 5 -6.19 -21.50 18.27
CA ASP A 5 -5.25 -22.64 18.26
C ASP A 5 -4.33 -22.64 17.02
N PHE A 6 -4.89 -22.31 15.86
CA PHE A 6 -4.08 -22.24 14.63
C PHE A 6 -3.03 -21.15 14.66
N GLN A 7 -3.26 -20.03 15.40
CA GLN A 7 -2.29 -18.93 15.53
C GLN A 7 -1.08 -19.29 16.39
N LEU A 8 -1.18 -20.36 17.20
CA LEU A 8 -0.05 -20.86 17.99
C LEU A 8 0.93 -21.70 17.17
N VAL A 9 0.53 -22.23 16.03
CA VAL A 9 1.37 -23.09 15.20
C VAL A 9 2.67 -22.40 14.74
N PRO A 10 2.64 -21.14 14.24
CA PRO A 10 3.87 -20.43 13.89
C PRO A 10 4.79 -20.21 15.09
N LEU A 11 4.22 -19.87 16.24
CA LEU A 11 4.98 -19.72 17.49
C LEU A 11 5.70 -21.01 17.88
N LEU A 12 4.98 -22.14 17.94
CA LEU A 12 5.58 -23.44 18.30
C LEU A 12 6.70 -23.85 17.34
N LYS A 13 6.54 -23.49 16.05
CA LYS A 13 7.57 -23.75 15.05
C LYS A 13 8.78 -22.83 15.24
N ALA A 14 8.57 -21.54 15.49
CA ALA A 14 9.62 -20.56 15.75
C ALA A 14 10.48 -20.94 16.96
N LEU A 15 9.85 -21.41 18.03
CA LEU A 15 10.54 -21.81 19.25
C LEU A 15 11.48 -23.01 19.08
N ARG A 16 11.21 -23.89 18.10
CA ARG A 16 12.05 -25.04 17.76
C ARG A 16 13.23 -24.69 16.86
N MET A 17 13.23 -23.48 16.29
CA MET A 17 14.29 -23.04 15.38
C MET A 17 15.40 -22.33 16.15
N PRO A 18 16.68 -22.66 15.92
CA PRO A 18 17.80 -21.88 16.45
C PRO A 18 17.82 -20.47 15.85
N ARG A 19 17.59 -20.34 14.55
CA ARG A 19 17.32 -19.08 13.84
C ARG A 19 15.90 -19.12 13.29
N VAL A 20 15.10 -18.11 13.67
CA VAL A 20 13.70 -18.00 13.23
C VAL A 20 13.67 -17.38 11.84
N ASN A 21 13.67 -18.21 10.81
CA ASN A 21 13.49 -17.80 9.42
C ASN A 21 12.19 -18.42 8.92
N LEU A 22 11.08 -17.66 9.03
CA LEU A 22 9.74 -18.14 8.70
C LEU A 22 9.02 -17.18 7.74
N LEU A 23 8.31 -17.76 6.78
CA LEU A 23 7.32 -17.07 5.96
C LEU A 23 5.92 -17.53 6.40
N ILE A 24 5.15 -16.60 6.97
CA ILE A 24 3.73 -16.82 7.30
C ILE A 24 2.90 -16.34 6.11
N ALA A 25 2.34 -17.29 5.39
CA ALA A 25 1.64 -17.10 4.12
C ALA A 25 0.13 -17.36 4.24
N ASP A 26 -0.42 -17.05 5.37
CA ASP A 26 -1.82 -17.29 5.72
C ASP A 26 -2.79 -16.37 4.97
N ASP A 27 -3.99 -16.88 4.75
CA ASP A 27 -5.07 -16.12 4.11
C ASP A 27 -5.36 -14.80 4.83
N VAL A 28 -5.89 -13.81 4.10
CA VAL A 28 -6.23 -12.49 4.64
C VAL A 28 -7.20 -12.64 5.82
N GLY A 29 -6.92 -11.94 6.93
CA GLY A 29 -7.78 -11.92 8.11
C GLY A 29 -7.68 -13.17 9.00
N LEU A 30 -6.63 -13.98 8.89
CA LEU A 30 -6.29 -15.03 9.86
C LEU A 30 -5.46 -14.51 11.04
N GLY A 31 -5.01 -13.25 10.99
CA GLY A 31 -4.31 -12.61 12.10
C GLY A 31 -2.78 -12.77 12.06
N LYS A 32 -2.17 -12.63 10.87
CA LYS A 32 -0.70 -12.68 10.71
C LYS A 32 0.04 -11.72 11.67
N THR A 33 -0.51 -10.52 11.91
CA THR A 33 0.04 -9.57 12.90
C THR A 33 0.03 -10.15 14.32
N VAL A 34 -1.05 -10.87 14.69
CA VAL A 34 -1.15 -11.54 15.99
C VAL A 34 -0.12 -12.66 16.10
N GLU A 35 0.03 -13.47 15.07
CA GLU A 35 1.04 -14.54 15.03
C GLU A 35 2.46 -14.01 15.15
N ALA A 36 2.77 -12.91 14.42
CA ALA A 36 4.05 -12.23 14.53
C ALA A 36 4.26 -11.65 15.93
N GLY A 37 3.23 -11.04 16.53
CA GLY A 37 3.25 -10.52 17.89
C GLY A 37 3.46 -11.60 18.95
N LEU A 38 2.85 -12.76 18.79
CA LEU A 38 3.07 -13.92 19.68
C LEU A 38 4.52 -14.42 19.62
N ILE A 39 5.08 -14.56 18.40
CA ILE A 39 6.48 -14.96 18.22
C ILE A 39 7.41 -13.91 18.84
N LEU A 40 7.17 -12.66 18.54
CA LEU A 40 7.95 -11.53 19.06
C LEU A 40 7.95 -11.48 20.59
N SER A 41 6.77 -11.57 21.21
CA SER A 41 6.62 -11.54 22.67
C SER A 41 7.38 -12.67 23.34
N GLU A 42 7.26 -13.87 22.81
CA GLU A 42 7.92 -15.06 23.39
C GLU A 42 9.45 -14.99 23.22
N LEU A 43 9.96 -14.53 22.10
CA LEU A 43 11.40 -14.35 21.88
C LEU A 43 11.98 -13.25 22.80
N LEU A 44 11.24 -12.16 23.03
CA LEU A 44 11.61 -11.12 23.99
C LEU A 44 11.62 -11.64 25.42
N LEU A 45 10.59 -12.37 25.85
CA LEU A 45 10.50 -12.98 27.20
C LEU A 45 11.65 -13.96 27.45
N ARG A 46 12.04 -14.73 26.45
CA ARG A 46 13.19 -15.65 26.51
C ARG A 46 14.55 -14.96 26.36
N ARG A 47 14.57 -13.63 26.21
CA ARG A 47 15.78 -12.83 25.98
C ARG A 47 16.60 -13.29 24.76
N ARG A 48 15.94 -13.88 23.76
CA ARG A 48 16.58 -14.28 22.52
C ARG A 48 16.75 -13.12 21.56
N ILE A 49 15.94 -12.08 21.72
CA ILE A 49 15.97 -10.85 20.90
C ILE A 49 15.82 -9.62 21.82
N GLN A 50 16.38 -8.50 21.37
CA GLN A 50 16.25 -7.18 21.99
C GLN A 50 15.95 -6.11 20.94
N ARG A 51 16.63 -6.15 19.78
CA ARG A 51 16.50 -5.17 18.72
C ARG A 51 15.66 -5.70 17.57
N VAL A 52 14.56 -5.01 17.29
CA VAL A 52 13.53 -5.45 16.36
C VAL A 52 13.19 -4.35 15.36
N LEU A 53 13.19 -4.66 14.09
CA LEU A 53 12.69 -3.81 13.04
C LEU A 53 11.47 -4.45 12.37
N ILE A 54 10.37 -3.72 12.34
CA ILE A 54 9.18 -4.06 11.58
C ILE A 54 9.13 -3.16 10.34
N LEU A 55 9.17 -3.77 9.17
CA LEU A 55 8.99 -3.10 7.88
C LEU A 55 7.60 -3.42 7.32
N THR A 56 6.85 -2.38 7.03
CA THR A 56 5.45 -2.47 6.61
C THR A 56 5.13 -1.42 5.55
N PRO A 57 4.03 -1.54 4.78
CA PRO A 57 3.48 -0.43 4.01
C PRO A 57 3.30 0.82 4.88
N ALA A 58 3.49 2.01 4.32
CA ALA A 58 3.39 3.25 5.09
C ALA A 58 2.02 3.43 5.76
N SER A 59 0.95 3.00 5.12
CA SER A 59 -0.43 3.04 5.64
C SER A 59 -0.67 2.15 6.86
N LEU A 60 0.12 1.09 7.04
CA LEU A 60 -0.06 0.12 8.15
C LEU A 60 0.80 0.40 9.38
N ARG A 61 1.72 1.39 9.33
CA ARG A 61 2.65 1.67 10.44
C ARG A 61 1.94 1.97 11.76
N LEU A 62 0.93 2.83 11.73
CA LEU A 62 0.15 3.19 12.91
C LEU A 62 -0.64 1.98 13.45
N GLN A 63 -1.27 1.23 12.54
CA GLN A 63 -1.98 0.02 12.91
C GLN A 63 -1.04 -1.00 13.60
N TRP A 64 0.15 -1.23 13.05
CA TRP A 64 1.15 -2.11 13.68
C TRP A 64 1.55 -1.64 15.07
N ARG A 65 1.83 -0.34 15.25
CA ARG A 65 2.16 0.22 16.56
C ARG A 65 1.05 0.00 17.57
N ASP A 66 -0.18 0.34 17.18
CA ASP A 66 -1.34 0.25 18.05
C ASP A 66 -1.67 -1.22 18.38
N GLU A 67 -1.59 -2.14 17.40
CA GLU A 67 -1.76 -3.57 17.65
C GLU A 67 -0.68 -4.16 18.57
N MET A 68 0.58 -3.75 18.43
CA MET A 68 1.66 -4.20 19.32
C MET A 68 1.46 -3.68 20.74
N TRP A 69 1.01 -2.45 20.90
CA TRP A 69 0.70 -1.87 22.19
C TRP A 69 -0.54 -2.52 22.84
N ASP A 70 -1.67 -2.54 22.15
CA ASP A 70 -2.96 -2.95 22.70
C ASP A 70 -3.02 -4.46 23.01
N LYS A 71 -2.39 -5.28 22.17
CA LYS A 71 -2.48 -6.74 22.29
C LYS A 71 -1.33 -7.35 23.07
N PHE A 72 -0.14 -6.74 23.02
CA PHE A 72 1.09 -7.33 23.57
C PHE A 72 1.79 -6.43 24.58
N SER A 73 1.32 -5.19 24.80
CA SER A 73 1.98 -4.19 25.65
C SER A 73 3.44 -3.93 25.26
N LEU A 74 3.73 -4.00 23.95
CA LEU A 74 5.04 -3.78 23.40
C LEU A 74 5.10 -2.39 22.75
N PRO A 75 5.85 -1.43 23.33
CA PRO A 75 6.05 -0.13 22.72
C PRO A 75 7.02 -0.23 21.54
N PHE A 76 6.67 0.45 20.44
CA PHE A 76 7.50 0.62 19.26
C PHE A 76 7.59 2.08 18.87
N ASP A 77 8.79 2.51 18.47
CA ASP A 77 9.02 3.84 17.93
C ASP A 77 8.78 3.84 16.42
N LEU A 78 7.98 4.81 15.94
CA LEU A 78 7.81 5.03 14.51
C LEU A 78 9.01 5.82 13.99
N VAL A 79 9.64 5.36 12.93
CA VAL A 79 10.75 6.08 12.31
C VAL A 79 10.36 6.46 10.88
N ASP A 80 10.32 7.78 10.67
CA ASP A 80 10.13 8.44 9.39
C ASP A 80 10.94 9.73 9.33
N ARG A 81 10.74 10.54 8.29
CA ARG A 81 11.49 11.78 8.10
C ARG A 81 11.19 12.81 9.19
N ALA A 82 9.95 12.91 9.64
CA ALA A 82 9.52 13.85 10.66
C ALA A 82 10.11 13.48 12.03
N GLU A 83 10.02 12.20 12.43
CA GLU A 83 10.60 11.70 13.67
C GLU A 83 12.13 11.78 13.67
N THR A 84 12.78 11.47 12.54
CA THR A 84 14.24 11.64 12.41
C THR A 84 14.64 13.09 12.59
N HIS A 85 13.89 14.03 12.02
CA HIS A 85 14.16 15.46 12.20
C HIS A 85 13.92 15.90 13.65
N ALA A 86 12.83 15.47 14.28
CA ALA A 86 12.53 15.75 15.68
C ALA A 86 13.62 15.21 16.63
N LEU A 87 14.09 13.99 16.37
CA LEU A 87 15.17 13.36 17.11
C LEU A 87 16.47 14.20 17.02
N ARG A 88 16.84 14.62 15.80
CA ARG A 88 18.03 15.45 15.57
C ARG A 88 17.94 16.82 16.21
N LYS A 89 16.76 17.44 16.21
CA LYS A 89 16.53 18.70 16.91
C LYS A 89 16.74 18.58 18.43
N ARG A 90 16.40 17.41 18.99
CA ARG A 90 16.50 17.16 20.45
C ARG A 90 17.89 16.70 20.88
N LEU A 91 18.54 15.82 20.12
CA LEU A 91 19.78 15.13 20.49
C LEU A 91 21.03 15.58 19.70
N GLY A 92 20.86 16.47 18.73
CA GLY A 92 21.93 16.92 17.84
C GLY A 92 21.87 16.30 16.45
N MET A 93 22.54 16.93 15.49
CA MET A 93 22.47 16.56 14.07
C MET A 93 22.99 15.15 13.75
N ASP A 94 23.89 14.62 14.60
CA ASP A 94 24.46 13.29 14.46
C ASP A 94 23.56 12.17 15.00
N ALA A 95 22.41 12.53 15.60
CA ALA A 95 21.48 11.55 16.12
C ALA A 95 20.93 10.65 15.01
N ASN A 96 21.11 9.34 15.22
CA ASN A 96 20.68 8.32 14.29
C ASN A 96 19.57 7.47 14.93
N PRO A 97 18.32 7.51 14.42
CA PRO A 97 17.21 6.79 15.01
C PRO A 97 17.46 5.28 15.07
N TRP A 98 18.18 4.74 14.08
CA TRP A 98 18.53 3.32 14.01
C TRP A 98 19.48 2.86 15.13
N ARG A 99 20.16 3.78 15.81
CA ARG A 99 20.97 3.51 17.02
C ARG A 99 20.22 3.84 18.29
N SER A 100 19.35 4.86 18.25
CA SER A 100 18.69 5.42 19.44
C SER A 100 17.55 4.54 19.95
N PHE A 101 16.88 3.79 19.06
CA PHE A 101 15.73 2.97 19.41
C PHE A 101 16.03 1.48 19.22
N SER A 102 15.47 0.64 20.10
CA SER A 102 15.64 -0.81 20.05
C SER A 102 14.49 -1.53 19.32
N ARG A 103 13.29 -0.92 19.29
CA ARG A 103 12.11 -1.48 18.66
C ARG A 103 11.50 -0.44 17.72
N ILE A 104 11.62 -0.68 16.43
CA ILE A 104 11.30 0.30 15.39
C ILE A 104 10.26 -0.28 14.44
N ILE A 105 9.29 0.57 14.06
CA ILE A 105 8.43 0.38 12.90
C ILE A 105 8.77 1.46 11.87
N ALA A 106 9.09 1.03 10.65
CA ALA A 106 9.35 1.93 9.53
C ALA A 106 8.65 1.42 8.26
N SER A 107 8.40 2.31 7.30
CA SER A 107 7.97 1.85 6.00
C SER A 107 9.17 1.42 5.15
N TYR A 108 8.99 0.38 4.34
CA TYR A 108 10.03 -0.02 3.40
C TYR A 108 10.26 1.05 2.32
N HIS A 109 9.26 1.89 2.00
CA HIS A 109 9.45 3.04 1.11
C HIS A 109 10.34 4.13 1.71
N TYR A 110 10.30 4.33 3.03
CA TYR A 110 11.20 5.24 3.73
C TYR A 110 12.63 4.69 3.74
N LEU A 111 12.79 3.41 4.13
CA LEU A 111 14.12 2.79 4.21
C LEU A 111 14.77 2.57 2.83
N ARG A 112 14.00 2.54 1.73
CA ARG A 112 14.51 2.46 0.36
C ARG A 112 15.32 3.69 -0.04
N GLN A 113 15.04 4.87 0.53
CA GLN A 113 15.75 6.11 0.20
C GLN A 113 17.23 5.97 0.53
N ASP A 114 18.12 6.37 -0.40
CA ASP A 114 19.56 6.12 -0.29
C ASP A 114 20.16 6.70 0.99
N ASP A 115 19.80 7.96 1.32
CA ASP A 115 20.26 8.65 2.53
C ASP A 115 19.81 7.94 3.82
N VAL A 116 18.62 7.37 3.84
CA VAL A 116 18.06 6.65 5.00
C VAL A 116 18.68 5.26 5.13
N ARG A 117 18.80 4.56 4.00
CA ARG A 117 19.42 3.24 3.93
C ARG A 117 20.88 3.28 4.37
N ASP A 118 21.63 4.27 3.90
CA ASP A 118 23.04 4.45 4.27
C ASP A 118 23.20 4.75 5.77
N GLN A 119 22.28 5.54 6.36
CA GLN A 119 22.24 5.78 7.82
C GLN A 119 21.92 4.49 8.59
N PHE A 120 21.02 3.65 8.09
CA PHE A 120 20.72 2.34 8.68
C PHE A 120 21.95 1.43 8.61
N LEU A 121 22.58 1.29 7.46
CA LEU A 121 23.79 0.46 7.28
C LEU A 121 24.98 0.98 8.12
N ALA A 122 25.13 2.31 8.25
CA ALA A 122 26.11 2.91 9.13
C ALA A 122 25.83 2.59 10.60
N ALA A 123 24.56 2.51 11.01
CA ALA A 123 24.17 2.09 12.36
C ALA A 123 24.42 0.60 12.62
N CYS A 124 24.51 -0.21 11.55
CA CYS A 124 24.80 -1.65 11.64
C CYS A 124 26.31 -1.94 11.79
N ARG A 125 27.21 -0.98 11.55
CA ARG A 125 28.63 -1.16 11.73
C ARG A 125 28.95 -1.12 13.22
N THR A 126 29.56 -2.20 13.73
CA THR A 126 30.08 -2.24 15.10
C THR A 126 31.47 -1.58 15.13
N PRO A 127 31.76 -0.69 16.10
CA PRO A 127 33.04 0.01 16.19
C PRO A 127 34.23 -0.94 16.40
N ASP A 128 34.01 -2.09 16.99
CA ASP A 128 35.01 -3.06 17.44
C ASP A 128 35.15 -4.28 16.52
N GLY A 129 34.46 -4.31 15.37
CA GLY A 129 34.51 -5.45 14.46
C GLY A 129 33.89 -6.73 15.03
N SER A 130 33.05 -6.64 16.06
CA SER A 130 32.34 -7.75 16.66
C SER A 130 31.58 -8.58 15.61
N PRO A 131 31.62 -9.91 15.68
CA PRO A 131 30.89 -10.79 14.77
C PRO A 131 29.37 -10.82 15.04
N HIS A 132 28.91 -10.11 16.07
CA HIS A 132 27.47 -10.07 16.41
C HIS A 132 26.71 -9.22 15.41
N LEU A 133 25.58 -9.77 14.96
CA LEU A 133 24.65 -9.03 14.12
C LEU A 133 24.05 -7.87 14.90
N PRO A 134 23.97 -6.65 14.30
CA PRO A 134 23.51 -5.47 15.02
C PRO A 134 22.02 -5.47 15.33
N TRP A 135 21.24 -6.32 14.67
CA TRP A 135 19.81 -6.48 14.84
C TRP A 135 19.43 -7.95 15.03
N ASP A 136 18.45 -8.20 15.91
CA ASP A 136 18.06 -9.56 16.22
C ASP A 136 16.94 -10.05 15.30
N LEU A 137 15.86 -9.26 15.12
CA LEU A 137 14.69 -9.68 14.37
C LEU A 137 14.24 -8.63 13.33
N LEU A 138 14.08 -9.09 12.10
CA LEU A 138 13.40 -8.38 11.03
C LEU A 138 12.01 -8.99 10.79
N ILE A 139 10.95 -8.20 10.90
CA ILE A 139 9.60 -8.56 10.48
C ILE A 139 9.29 -7.75 9.21
N VAL A 140 8.89 -8.40 8.13
CA VAL A 140 8.50 -7.75 6.87
C VAL A 140 7.05 -8.09 6.58
N ASP A 141 6.17 -7.10 6.69
CA ASP A 141 4.77 -7.25 6.35
C ASP A 141 4.55 -6.98 4.86
N GLU A 142 3.55 -7.66 4.28
CA GLU A 142 3.26 -7.64 2.84
C GLU A 142 4.52 -7.82 1.97
N CYS A 143 5.35 -8.80 2.35
CA CYS A 143 6.66 -9.05 1.75
C CYS A 143 6.60 -9.37 0.25
N HIS A 144 5.42 -9.66 -0.30
CA HIS A 144 5.23 -9.85 -1.74
C HIS A 144 5.54 -8.58 -2.56
N ASN A 145 5.49 -7.39 -1.94
CA ASN A 145 5.88 -6.13 -2.59
C ASN A 145 7.40 -5.99 -2.77
N LEU A 146 8.18 -6.81 -2.05
CA LEU A 146 9.64 -6.78 -2.06
C LEU A 146 10.25 -8.03 -2.74
N MET A 147 9.44 -8.77 -3.49
CA MET A 147 9.91 -9.99 -4.17
C MET A 147 10.89 -9.64 -5.31
N PRO A 148 11.90 -10.50 -5.53
CA PRO A 148 12.74 -10.44 -6.73
C PRO A 148 11.90 -10.51 -8.01
N SER A 149 12.39 -9.83 -9.04
CA SER A 149 11.78 -9.89 -10.37
C SER A 149 11.86 -11.32 -10.95
N ALA A 150 10.80 -11.72 -11.65
CA ALA A 150 10.84 -12.95 -12.43
C ALA A 150 11.70 -12.79 -13.69
N PHE A 151 11.71 -11.58 -14.24
CA PHE A 151 12.39 -11.23 -15.49
C PHE A 151 13.03 -9.84 -15.34
N GLY A 152 14.29 -9.71 -15.77
CA GLY A 152 15.02 -8.45 -15.72
C GLY A 152 15.55 -8.10 -14.32
N GLU A 153 15.71 -6.82 -14.07
CA GLU A 153 16.31 -6.29 -12.83
C GLU A 153 15.33 -6.31 -11.67
N ASP A 154 15.85 -6.51 -10.46
CA ASP A 154 15.08 -6.42 -9.22
C ASP A 154 14.63 -4.97 -8.98
N SER A 155 13.48 -4.80 -8.33
CA SER A 155 12.99 -3.48 -7.91
C SER A 155 13.88 -2.89 -6.81
N ASP A 156 13.90 -1.55 -6.68
CA ASP A 156 14.63 -0.87 -5.59
C ASP A 156 14.24 -1.39 -4.22
N LEU A 157 12.97 -1.78 -4.03
CA LEU A 157 12.49 -2.38 -2.78
C LEU A 157 13.12 -3.75 -2.53
N CYS A 158 13.24 -4.57 -3.56
CA CYS A 158 13.92 -5.86 -3.46
C CYS A 158 15.42 -5.68 -3.18
N LEU A 159 16.08 -4.78 -3.91
CA LEU A 159 17.50 -4.48 -3.71
C LEU A 159 17.76 -3.97 -2.28
N MET A 160 16.93 -3.08 -1.77
CA MET A 160 16.98 -2.63 -0.38
C MET A 160 16.86 -3.81 0.59
N LEU A 161 15.86 -4.70 0.41
CA LEU A 161 15.67 -5.85 1.29
C LEU A 161 16.89 -6.81 1.26
N ARG A 162 17.47 -7.06 0.08
CA ARG A 162 18.71 -7.87 -0.06
C ARG A 162 19.89 -7.28 0.71
N LEU A 163 19.99 -5.94 0.78
CA LEU A 163 21.07 -5.25 1.49
C LEU A 163 20.89 -5.29 3.01
N ILE A 164 19.67 -5.15 3.49
CA ILE A 164 19.42 -5.04 4.94
C ILE A 164 19.20 -6.39 5.62
N ALA A 165 18.58 -7.36 4.97
CA ALA A 165 18.24 -8.65 5.57
C ALA A 165 19.45 -9.38 6.19
N PRO A 166 20.67 -9.33 5.62
CA PRO A 166 21.86 -9.92 6.24
C PRO A 166 22.25 -9.34 7.61
N GLN A 167 21.73 -8.15 7.96
CA GLN A 167 22.02 -7.49 9.25
C GLN A 167 21.20 -8.06 10.41
N PHE A 168 20.33 -9.05 10.15
CA PHE A 168 19.43 -9.63 11.14
C PHE A 168 19.70 -11.12 11.34
N GLU A 169 19.67 -11.55 12.60
CA GLU A 169 19.80 -12.97 12.94
C GLU A 169 18.52 -13.75 12.60
N HIS A 170 17.36 -13.16 12.90
CA HIS A 170 16.04 -13.76 12.69
C HIS A 170 15.25 -12.97 11.65
N ARG A 171 14.47 -13.64 10.82
CA ARG A 171 13.65 -13.02 9.77
C ARG A 171 12.27 -13.66 9.74
N LEU A 172 11.24 -12.81 9.87
CA LEU A 172 9.85 -13.20 9.82
C LEU A 172 9.16 -12.44 8.69
N PHE A 173 8.79 -13.12 7.64
CA PHE A 173 8.12 -12.53 6.49
C PHE A 173 6.63 -12.87 6.52
N LEU A 174 5.77 -11.89 6.23
CA LEU A 174 4.33 -12.04 6.26
C LEU A 174 3.76 -11.67 4.90
N SER A 175 2.86 -12.48 4.36
CA SER A 175 2.12 -12.17 3.13
C SER A 175 0.89 -13.06 3.02
N ALA A 176 -0.19 -12.55 2.45
CA ALA A 176 -1.33 -13.39 2.07
C ALA A 176 -1.15 -14.03 0.68
N THR A 177 -0.29 -13.45 -0.14
CA THR A 177 -0.05 -13.85 -1.53
C THR A 177 1.45 -14.04 -1.80
N PRO A 178 2.07 -15.09 -1.21
CA PRO A 178 3.52 -15.28 -1.26
C PRO A 178 4.04 -15.69 -2.64
N HIS A 179 3.16 -15.94 -3.60
CA HIS A 179 3.50 -16.38 -4.95
C HIS A 179 2.74 -15.56 -6.00
N ASN A 180 3.49 -14.86 -6.84
CA ASN A 180 2.98 -14.01 -7.92
C ASN A 180 2.81 -14.74 -9.28
N GLY A 181 2.83 -16.07 -9.27
CA GLY A 181 2.78 -16.90 -10.48
C GLY A 181 4.17 -17.36 -10.98
N HIS A 182 5.26 -16.76 -10.50
CA HIS A 182 6.62 -17.07 -10.95
C HIS A 182 7.44 -17.75 -9.84
N THR A 183 7.90 -18.96 -10.10
CA THR A 183 8.73 -19.74 -9.15
C THR A 183 10.01 -18.99 -8.80
N ARG A 184 10.65 -18.34 -9.77
CA ARG A 184 11.89 -17.57 -9.59
C ARG A 184 11.73 -16.46 -8.54
N SER A 185 10.64 -15.68 -8.58
CA SER A 185 10.37 -14.62 -7.59
C SER A 185 10.17 -15.20 -6.19
N PHE A 186 9.41 -16.29 -6.09
CA PHE A 186 9.15 -16.96 -4.81
C PHE A 186 10.40 -17.56 -4.19
N THR A 187 11.21 -18.29 -4.98
CA THR A 187 12.47 -18.87 -4.49
C THR A 187 13.49 -17.80 -4.13
N GLY A 188 13.53 -16.69 -4.88
CA GLY A 188 14.37 -15.55 -4.53
C GLY A 188 13.94 -14.85 -3.24
N LEU A 189 12.65 -14.79 -2.93
CA LEU A 189 12.18 -14.33 -1.61
C LEU A 189 12.62 -15.28 -0.48
N LEU A 190 12.56 -16.59 -0.72
CA LEU A 190 13.07 -17.59 0.23
C LEU A 190 14.57 -17.51 0.42
N GLU A 191 15.34 -17.20 -0.63
CA GLU A 191 16.79 -16.95 -0.54
C GLU A 191 17.07 -15.73 0.36
N ILE A 192 16.32 -14.64 0.24
CA ILE A 192 16.46 -13.47 1.13
C ILE A 192 16.10 -13.85 2.58
N LEU A 193 15.07 -14.69 2.77
CA LEU A 193 14.67 -15.15 4.08
C LEU A 193 15.72 -16.04 4.74
N ASP A 194 16.25 -17.02 4.01
CA ASP A 194 17.23 -18.00 4.50
C ASP A 194 18.20 -18.44 3.39
N PRO A 195 19.27 -17.67 3.17
CA PRO A 195 20.24 -17.95 2.08
C PRO A 195 21.06 -19.21 2.29
N VAL A 196 21.04 -19.77 3.50
CA VAL A 196 21.72 -21.05 3.79
C VAL A 196 20.93 -22.23 3.24
N ARG A 197 19.59 -22.14 3.27
CA ARG A 197 18.70 -23.23 2.86
C ARG A 197 18.20 -23.12 1.43
N PHE A 198 18.14 -21.89 0.89
CA PHE A 198 17.51 -21.62 -0.40
C PHE A 198 18.41 -20.79 -1.30
N SER A 199 18.28 -21.04 -2.59
CA SER A 199 18.83 -20.23 -3.68
C SER A 199 17.72 -19.94 -4.69
N GLN A 200 17.82 -18.83 -5.38
CA GLN A 200 16.87 -18.47 -6.43
C GLN A 200 16.95 -19.47 -7.60
N THR A 201 15.82 -20.08 -7.95
CA THR A 201 15.70 -21.08 -9.02
C THR A 201 14.36 -20.95 -9.74
N ASP A 202 14.34 -21.35 -11.01
CA ASP A 202 13.11 -21.37 -11.82
C ASP A 202 12.29 -22.65 -11.62
N GLU A 203 12.92 -23.73 -11.13
CA GLU A 203 12.27 -25.03 -10.93
C GLU A 203 12.51 -25.53 -9.50
N LEU A 204 11.44 -26.09 -8.90
CA LEU A 204 11.49 -26.68 -7.57
C LEU A 204 11.64 -28.20 -7.63
N LYS A 205 12.77 -28.69 -7.16
CA LYS A 205 13.01 -30.12 -6.97
C LYS A 205 12.24 -30.66 -5.76
N PRO A 206 11.94 -31.97 -5.69
CA PRO A 206 11.22 -32.57 -4.56
C PRO A 206 11.86 -32.27 -3.19
N ALA A 207 13.19 -32.32 -3.10
CA ALA A 207 13.93 -32.01 -1.88
C ALA A 207 13.76 -30.54 -1.44
N GLU A 208 13.67 -29.59 -2.39
CA GLU A 208 13.43 -28.17 -2.11
C GLU A 208 12.00 -27.94 -1.60
N LYS A 209 11.02 -28.64 -2.18
CA LYS A 209 9.63 -28.60 -1.68
C LYS A 209 9.53 -29.03 -0.22
N ALA A 210 10.26 -30.08 0.17
CA ALA A 210 10.31 -30.53 1.57
C ALA A 210 10.96 -29.49 2.50
N ARG A 211 12.01 -28.78 2.05
CA ARG A 211 12.62 -27.67 2.80
C ARG A 211 11.67 -26.48 2.93
N ILE A 212 10.93 -26.14 1.87
CA ILE A 212 9.94 -25.06 1.89
C ILE A 212 8.89 -25.31 2.97
N GLN A 213 8.38 -26.53 3.12
CA GLN A 213 7.42 -26.88 4.18
C GLN A 213 7.97 -26.67 5.60
N GLN A 214 9.29 -26.64 5.78
CA GLN A 214 9.91 -26.34 7.06
C GLN A 214 9.90 -24.85 7.42
N VAL A 215 9.88 -23.95 6.45
CA VAL A 215 10.00 -22.50 6.66
C VAL A 215 8.75 -21.73 6.25
N VAL A 216 7.89 -22.28 5.41
CA VAL A 216 6.65 -21.66 4.98
C VAL A 216 5.48 -22.25 5.74
N LEU A 217 4.65 -21.39 6.29
CA LEU A 217 3.37 -21.73 6.89
C LEU A 217 2.27 -21.09 6.06
N ARG A 218 1.34 -21.89 5.58
CA ARG A 218 0.20 -21.43 4.80
C ARG A 218 -1.05 -22.15 5.22
N ARG A 219 -2.05 -21.39 5.66
CA ARG A 219 -3.38 -21.91 6.02
C ARG A 219 -4.43 -21.10 5.27
N LEU A 220 -5.46 -21.81 4.83
CA LEU A 220 -6.57 -21.22 4.11
C LEU A 220 -7.83 -21.29 4.97
N LYS A 221 -8.67 -20.26 4.93
CA LYS A 221 -9.95 -20.24 5.65
C LYS A 221 -10.82 -21.47 5.37
N ARG A 222 -10.81 -21.96 4.11
CA ARG A 222 -11.54 -23.19 3.73
C ARG A 222 -11.03 -24.43 4.46
N GLU A 223 -9.73 -24.52 4.72
CA GLU A 223 -9.12 -25.67 5.43
C GLU A 223 -9.45 -25.65 6.92
N ILE A 224 -9.52 -24.45 7.51
CA ILE A 224 -9.96 -24.27 8.90
C ILE A 224 -11.45 -24.62 9.00
N ASN A 225 -12.29 -24.11 8.09
CA ASN A 225 -13.71 -24.43 8.07
C ASN A 225 -14.00 -25.94 7.91
N ALA A 226 -13.16 -26.65 7.13
CA ALA A 226 -13.31 -28.09 6.96
C ALA A 226 -13.04 -28.89 8.26
N ARG A 227 -12.35 -28.29 9.24
CA ARG A 227 -12.01 -28.89 10.53
C ARG A 227 -12.86 -28.40 11.69
N THR A 228 -13.73 -27.40 11.47
CA THR A 228 -14.57 -26.77 12.51
C THR A 228 -16.05 -26.93 12.19
N ASN A 229 -16.83 -27.25 13.20
CA ASN A 229 -18.29 -27.32 13.10
C ASN A 229 -18.92 -26.56 14.27
N PRO A 230 -19.65 -25.44 14.04
CA PRO A 230 -19.98 -24.84 12.74
C PRO A 230 -18.75 -24.20 12.04
N PRO A 231 -18.85 -23.95 10.72
CA PRO A 231 -17.80 -23.26 9.98
C PRO A 231 -17.50 -21.90 10.60
N ARG A 232 -16.22 -21.59 10.80
CA ARG A 232 -15.78 -20.37 11.49
C ARG A 232 -15.77 -19.13 10.62
N PHE A 233 -15.47 -19.31 9.34
CA PHE A 233 -15.38 -18.22 8.38
C PHE A 233 -16.49 -18.33 7.35
N CYS A 234 -17.00 -17.18 6.92
CA CYS A 234 -17.96 -17.12 5.82
C CYS A 234 -17.39 -17.74 4.54
N THR A 235 -18.19 -18.54 3.87
CA THR A 235 -17.81 -19.09 2.56
C THR A 235 -17.85 -17.96 1.52
N ARG A 236 -16.75 -17.77 0.81
CA ARG A 236 -16.70 -16.82 -0.30
C ARG A 236 -17.34 -17.44 -1.53
N ASN A 237 -18.38 -16.83 -2.02
CA ASN A 237 -18.94 -17.16 -3.32
C ASN A 237 -17.98 -16.70 -4.44
N ALA A 238 -18.04 -17.36 -5.58
CA ALA A 238 -17.32 -16.91 -6.77
C ALA A 238 -17.74 -15.46 -7.11
N PRO A 239 -16.79 -14.56 -7.40
CA PRO A 239 -17.12 -13.20 -7.78
C PRO A 239 -17.98 -13.23 -9.05
N ARG A 240 -19.08 -12.48 -9.03
CA ARG A 240 -19.93 -12.30 -10.19
C ARG A 240 -19.67 -10.94 -10.79
N SER A 241 -19.35 -10.90 -12.09
CA SER A 241 -19.26 -9.65 -12.82
C SER A 241 -20.65 -9.04 -12.93
N ARG A 242 -20.78 -7.76 -12.55
CA ARG A 242 -22.00 -6.98 -12.79
C ARG A 242 -21.72 -5.99 -13.91
N LEU A 243 -22.53 -6.03 -14.95
CA LEU A 243 -22.48 -5.04 -16.01
C LEU A 243 -23.28 -3.83 -15.55
N LEU A 244 -22.55 -2.72 -15.35
CA LEU A 244 -23.17 -1.43 -15.02
C LEU A 244 -23.80 -0.84 -16.27
N LYS A 245 -25.04 -0.39 -16.16
CA LYS A 245 -25.69 0.46 -17.17
C LYS A 245 -25.43 1.91 -16.76
N LEU A 246 -24.52 2.56 -17.48
CA LEU A 246 -24.30 3.98 -17.29
C LEU A 246 -25.56 4.76 -17.63
N SER A 247 -25.82 5.82 -16.87
CA SER A 247 -26.83 6.81 -17.22
C SER A 247 -26.48 7.51 -18.55
N ALA A 248 -27.46 8.10 -19.22
CA ALA A 248 -27.19 8.78 -20.49
C ALA A 248 -26.11 9.90 -20.34
N PRO A 249 -26.11 10.73 -19.28
CA PRO A 249 -25.04 11.72 -19.07
C PRO A 249 -23.66 11.08 -18.80
N GLU A 250 -23.58 9.98 -18.04
CA GLU A 250 -22.31 9.27 -17.81
C GLU A 250 -21.76 8.64 -19.09
N ALA A 251 -22.64 8.08 -19.91
CA ALA A 251 -22.27 7.55 -21.21
C ALA A 251 -21.74 8.65 -22.14
N ALA A 252 -22.37 9.83 -22.13
CA ALA A 252 -21.91 11.00 -22.87
C ALA A 252 -20.53 11.48 -22.40
N LEU A 253 -20.29 11.55 -21.08
CA LEU A 253 -18.98 11.89 -20.53
C LEU A 253 -17.91 10.87 -20.96
N SER A 254 -18.23 9.58 -20.91
CA SER A 254 -17.31 8.52 -21.35
C SER A 254 -16.96 8.64 -22.84
N ALA A 255 -17.95 8.92 -23.69
CA ALA A 255 -17.76 9.13 -25.12
C ALA A 255 -16.94 10.38 -25.43
N ALA A 256 -17.20 11.50 -24.71
CA ALA A 256 -16.43 12.72 -24.84
C ALA A 256 -14.96 12.50 -24.44
N PHE A 257 -14.71 11.77 -23.35
CA PHE A 257 -13.36 11.43 -22.94
C PHE A 257 -12.66 10.50 -23.93
N ASP A 258 -13.36 9.55 -24.53
CA ASP A 258 -12.79 8.69 -25.58
C ASP A 258 -12.42 9.46 -26.84
N ALA A 259 -13.20 10.47 -27.24
CA ALA A 259 -12.86 11.38 -28.32
C ALA A 259 -11.60 12.20 -28.01
N PHE A 260 -11.56 12.81 -26.82
CA PHE A 260 -10.40 13.53 -26.29
C PHE A 260 -9.14 12.65 -26.30
N ARG A 261 -9.24 11.45 -25.74
CA ARG A 261 -8.13 10.48 -25.69
C ARG A 261 -7.59 10.13 -27.09
N LYS A 262 -8.49 9.86 -28.05
CA LYS A 262 -8.10 9.56 -29.43
C LYS A 262 -7.39 10.73 -30.08
N LYS A 263 -7.90 11.95 -29.88
CA LYS A 263 -7.31 13.15 -30.45
C LYS A 263 -5.93 13.45 -29.87
N VAL A 264 -5.76 13.41 -28.53
CA VAL A 264 -4.46 13.58 -27.89
C VAL A 264 -3.45 12.55 -28.41
N ARG A 265 -3.83 11.28 -28.50
CA ARG A 265 -2.96 10.23 -29.06
C ARG A 265 -2.57 10.49 -30.50
N ALA A 266 -3.49 10.96 -31.33
CA ALA A 266 -3.19 11.31 -32.72
C ALA A 266 -2.18 12.46 -32.80
N LEU A 267 -2.36 13.54 -32.02
CA LEU A 267 -1.46 14.68 -31.97
C LEU A 267 -0.03 14.35 -31.54
N VAL A 268 0.13 13.37 -30.66
CA VAL A 268 1.45 12.98 -30.16
C VAL A 268 2.08 11.79 -30.91
N SER A 269 1.32 11.14 -31.79
CA SER A 269 1.79 9.94 -32.52
C SER A 269 2.94 10.24 -33.48
N THR A 270 3.00 11.46 -34.03
CA THR A 270 4.02 11.94 -34.96
C THR A 270 5.26 12.54 -34.27
N GLY A 271 5.22 12.68 -32.91
CA GLY A 271 6.29 13.27 -32.13
C GLY A 271 7.37 12.26 -31.73
N GLU A 272 8.50 12.78 -31.22
CA GLU A 272 9.57 11.98 -30.63
C GLU A 272 9.05 11.06 -29.52
N GLY A 273 9.75 9.93 -29.25
CA GLY A 273 9.31 8.90 -28.32
C GLY A 273 9.02 9.41 -26.88
N ARG A 274 9.62 10.54 -26.49
CA ARG A 274 9.35 11.21 -25.20
C ARG A 274 7.97 11.86 -25.19
N ARG A 275 7.62 12.64 -26.22
CA ARG A 275 6.32 13.31 -26.35
C ARG A 275 5.16 12.30 -26.41
N ARG A 276 5.38 11.18 -27.09
CA ARG A 276 4.41 10.07 -27.15
C ARG A 276 4.14 9.44 -25.77
N ARG A 277 5.19 9.25 -24.94
CA ARG A 277 5.05 8.79 -23.56
C ARG A 277 4.30 9.80 -22.69
N SER A 278 4.66 11.08 -22.78
CA SER A 278 3.99 12.17 -22.06
C SER A 278 2.50 12.22 -22.36
N GLY A 279 2.09 12.17 -23.63
CA GLY A 279 0.68 12.15 -24.02
C GLY A 279 -0.05 10.88 -23.57
N SER A 280 0.62 9.73 -23.56
CA SER A 280 0.04 8.47 -23.02
C SER A 280 -0.23 8.62 -21.53
N PHE A 281 0.71 9.13 -20.74
CA PHE A 281 0.56 9.35 -19.31
C PHE A 281 -0.56 10.35 -18.98
N ALA A 282 -0.63 11.48 -19.72
CA ALA A 282 -1.66 12.48 -19.54
C ALA A 282 -3.08 11.92 -19.67
N VAL A 283 -3.28 11.06 -20.68
CA VAL A 283 -4.57 10.40 -20.90
C VAL A 283 -4.81 9.29 -19.87
N GLU A 284 -3.77 8.56 -19.47
CA GLU A 284 -3.87 7.47 -18.49
C GLU A 284 -4.33 7.97 -17.12
N ILE A 285 -3.74 9.06 -16.62
CA ILE A 285 -4.08 9.60 -15.30
C ILE A 285 -5.51 10.12 -15.26
N LEU A 286 -5.95 10.84 -16.28
CA LEU A 286 -7.33 11.33 -16.37
C LEU A 286 -8.32 10.16 -16.55
N GLY A 287 -7.98 9.18 -17.38
CA GLY A 287 -8.81 8.00 -17.61
C GLY A 287 -8.98 7.14 -16.36
N LYS A 288 -7.93 6.97 -15.57
CA LYS A 288 -7.97 6.29 -14.28
C LYS A 288 -8.97 6.95 -13.33
N ARG A 289 -9.03 8.28 -13.32
CA ARG A 289 -9.98 9.04 -12.50
C ARG A 289 -11.43 8.86 -12.97
N LEU A 290 -11.66 8.88 -14.28
CA LEU A 290 -12.99 8.62 -14.86
C LEU A 290 -13.48 7.20 -14.54
N LEU A 291 -12.57 6.22 -14.58
CA LEU A 291 -12.88 4.84 -14.20
C LEU A 291 -13.18 4.68 -12.70
N SER A 292 -12.66 5.57 -11.86
CA SER A 292 -12.99 5.57 -10.43
C SER A 292 -14.40 6.08 -10.18
N CYS A 293 -14.69 7.33 -10.48
CA CYS A 293 -16.05 7.90 -10.43
C CYS A 293 -16.07 9.27 -11.16
N PRO A 294 -17.26 9.73 -11.61
CA PRO A 294 -17.40 11.05 -12.26
C PRO A 294 -16.90 12.22 -11.42
N THR A 295 -17.10 12.19 -10.09
CA THR A 295 -16.62 13.24 -9.17
C THR A 295 -15.10 13.33 -9.15
N SER A 296 -14.40 12.19 -9.02
CA SER A 296 -12.93 12.16 -9.07
C SER A 296 -12.38 12.69 -10.40
N PHE A 297 -13.08 12.38 -11.49
CA PHE A 297 -12.71 12.92 -12.80
C PHE A 297 -12.93 14.43 -12.86
N ALA A 298 -14.08 14.95 -12.41
CA ALA A 298 -14.41 16.36 -12.40
C ALA A 298 -13.36 17.18 -11.61
N GLU A 299 -12.95 16.71 -10.43
CA GLU A 299 -11.87 17.34 -9.65
C GLU A 299 -10.54 17.38 -10.40
N SER A 300 -10.15 16.27 -11.01
CA SER A 300 -8.90 16.19 -11.76
C SER A 300 -8.95 17.03 -13.04
N TRP A 301 -10.11 17.07 -13.69
CA TRP A 301 -10.32 17.89 -14.89
C TRP A 301 -10.29 19.38 -14.56
N ARG A 302 -10.89 19.81 -13.44
CA ARG A 302 -10.78 21.21 -12.97
C ARG A 302 -9.33 21.63 -12.80
N ARG A 303 -8.51 20.80 -12.13
CA ARG A 303 -7.07 21.06 -11.95
C ARG A 303 -6.30 21.06 -13.27
N ALA A 304 -6.66 20.19 -14.20
CA ALA A 304 -6.09 20.21 -15.54
C ALA A 304 -6.45 21.52 -16.28
N LYS A 305 -7.66 22.03 -16.11
CA LYS A 305 -8.06 23.35 -16.65
C LYS A 305 -7.30 24.51 -16.02
N GLU A 306 -7.04 24.47 -14.71
CA GLU A 306 -6.17 25.45 -14.04
C GLU A 306 -4.77 25.43 -14.65
N GLY A 307 -4.18 24.24 -14.87
CA GLY A 307 -2.90 24.10 -15.57
C GLY A 307 -2.92 24.60 -17.02
N LEU A 308 -4.01 24.38 -17.74
CA LEU A 308 -4.21 24.94 -19.08
C LEU A 308 -4.20 26.47 -19.09
N ALA A 309 -4.70 27.10 -18.04
CA ALA A 309 -4.75 28.56 -17.89
C ALA A 309 -3.41 29.19 -17.47
N GLU A 310 -2.42 28.39 -17.02
CA GLU A 310 -1.11 28.89 -16.62
C GLU A 310 -0.38 29.60 -17.77
N LEU A 311 0.53 30.54 -17.44
CA LEU A 311 1.26 31.33 -18.44
C LEU A 311 2.23 30.50 -19.29
N LYS A 312 2.81 29.45 -18.69
CA LYS A 312 3.84 28.60 -19.32
C LYS A 312 3.37 27.16 -19.47
N ALA A 313 3.56 26.60 -20.67
CA ALA A 313 3.34 25.17 -20.88
C ALA A 313 4.40 24.33 -20.17
N ALA A 314 4.01 23.24 -19.56
CA ALA A 314 4.94 22.28 -18.95
C ALA A 314 5.70 21.50 -20.04
N SER A 315 6.97 21.22 -19.77
CA SER A 315 7.83 20.41 -20.64
C SER A 315 7.58 18.91 -20.47
N ASP A 316 7.99 18.13 -21.48
CA ASP A 316 7.98 16.65 -21.38
C ASP A 316 8.83 16.12 -20.21
N ALA A 317 9.88 16.86 -19.81
CA ALA A 317 10.72 16.50 -18.68
C ALA A 317 10.01 16.69 -17.34
N GLU A 318 9.28 17.78 -17.18
CA GLU A 318 8.47 18.06 -15.99
C GLU A 318 7.35 17.02 -15.86
N LEU A 319 6.67 16.69 -16.96
CA LEU A 319 5.64 15.65 -16.94
C LEU A 319 6.21 14.27 -16.61
N ALA A 320 7.37 13.92 -17.13
CA ALA A 320 8.05 12.65 -16.81
C ALA A 320 8.53 12.59 -15.34
N ALA A 321 8.88 13.72 -14.74
CA ALA A 321 9.19 13.80 -13.31
C ALA A 321 7.95 13.53 -12.45
N VAL A 322 6.83 14.11 -12.83
CA VAL A 322 5.53 13.89 -12.16
C VAL A 322 5.05 12.45 -12.35
N GLU A 323 5.20 11.86 -13.54
CA GLU A 323 4.89 10.45 -13.79
C GLU A 323 5.66 9.53 -12.85
N ARG A 324 6.96 9.75 -12.70
CA ARG A 324 7.79 9.00 -11.75
C ARG A 324 7.30 9.16 -10.31
N ASN A 325 6.89 10.37 -9.93
CA ASN A 325 6.41 10.67 -8.59
C ASN A 325 5.06 9.99 -8.28
N VAL A 326 4.13 9.98 -9.24
CA VAL A 326 2.83 9.31 -9.12
C VAL A 326 2.98 7.78 -9.10
N ARG A 327 3.92 7.25 -9.88
CA ARG A 327 4.21 5.79 -9.91
C ARG A 327 5.00 5.31 -8.69
N GLN A 328 5.58 6.22 -7.91
CA GLN A 328 6.16 5.85 -6.62
C GLN A 328 5.04 5.54 -5.64
N ASP A 329 4.99 4.29 -5.20
CA ASP A 329 4.05 3.86 -4.18
C ASP A 329 4.34 4.60 -2.85
N THR A 330 3.38 5.36 -2.35
CA THR A 330 3.54 6.18 -1.15
C THR A 330 2.99 5.51 0.10
N GLY A 331 2.14 4.52 -0.06
CA GLY A 331 1.49 3.84 1.07
C GLY A 331 0.60 4.74 1.96
N ASP A 332 0.56 6.05 1.69
CA ASP A 332 -0.37 7.00 2.29
C ASP A 332 -1.36 7.46 1.23
N ASP A 333 -2.63 7.10 1.40
CA ASP A 333 -3.71 7.44 0.47
C ASP A 333 -3.85 8.95 0.27
N ARG A 334 -3.60 9.76 1.31
CA ARG A 334 -3.65 11.23 1.22
C ARG A 334 -2.48 11.76 0.39
N GLU A 335 -1.29 11.22 0.58
CA GLU A 335 -0.12 11.59 -0.20
C GLU A 335 -0.28 11.15 -1.66
N ALA A 336 -0.79 9.93 -1.90
CA ALA A 336 -1.13 9.45 -3.23
C ALA A 336 -2.13 10.37 -3.93
N GLN A 337 -3.22 10.75 -3.26
CA GLN A 337 -4.21 11.69 -3.78
C GLN A 337 -3.62 13.08 -4.05
N SER A 338 -2.74 13.58 -3.16
CA SER A 338 -2.06 14.86 -3.35
C SER A 338 -1.14 14.84 -4.58
N ARG A 339 -0.40 13.75 -4.79
CA ARG A 339 0.48 13.57 -5.96
C ARG A 339 -0.31 13.46 -7.25
N GLU A 340 -1.40 12.70 -7.26
CA GLU A 340 -2.30 12.61 -8.43
C GLU A 340 -2.98 13.95 -8.72
N ALA A 341 -3.29 14.71 -7.70
CA ALA A 341 -3.84 16.05 -7.82
C ALA A 341 -2.86 17.03 -8.47
N THR A 342 -1.62 17.03 -7.99
CA THR A 342 -0.53 17.83 -8.58
C THR A 342 -0.27 17.39 -10.02
N ALA A 343 -0.30 16.10 -10.30
CA ALA A 343 -0.13 15.56 -11.64
C ALA A 343 -1.20 16.04 -12.61
N ALA A 344 -2.46 16.14 -12.18
CA ALA A 344 -3.53 16.66 -13.03
C ALA A 344 -3.28 18.11 -13.47
N GLY A 345 -2.77 18.98 -12.58
CA GLY A 345 -2.37 20.35 -12.92
C GLY A 345 -1.24 20.39 -13.94
N VAL A 346 -0.17 19.62 -13.73
CA VAL A 346 0.98 19.56 -14.66
C VAL A 346 0.58 18.97 -16.01
N VAL A 347 -0.32 17.99 -16.03
CA VAL A 347 -0.93 17.45 -17.27
C VAL A 347 -1.66 18.55 -18.02
N GLY A 348 -2.43 19.39 -17.33
CA GLY A 348 -3.10 20.54 -17.93
C GLY A 348 -2.12 21.54 -18.53
N ALA A 349 -1.08 21.92 -17.80
CA ALA A 349 -0.03 22.80 -18.28
C ALA A 349 0.73 22.23 -19.50
N TRP A 350 0.92 20.91 -19.56
CA TRP A 350 1.49 20.23 -20.72
C TRP A 350 0.53 20.21 -21.91
N LEU A 351 -0.78 19.95 -21.70
CA LEU A 351 -1.81 19.95 -22.74
C LEU A 351 -1.94 21.33 -23.40
N LYS A 352 -1.53 22.41 -22.76
CA LYS A 352 -1.52 23.76 -23.32
C LYS A 352 -0.78 23.83 -24.65
N ALA A 353 0.28 23.04 -24.82
CA ALA A 353 1.05 23.01 -26.08
C ALA A 353 0.25 22.47 -27.29
N VAL A 354 -0.89 21.85 -27.05
CA VAL A 354 -1.78 21.26 -28.06
C VAL A 354 -3.25 21.70 -27.87
N ALA A 355 -3.47 22.70 -27.02
CA ALA A 355 -4.81 23.08 -26.60
C ALA A 355 -5.67 23.60 -27.76
N ASP A 356 -5.07 24.33 -28.70
CA ASP A 356 -5.77 24.89 -29.88
C ASP A 356 -6.37 23.78 -30.76
N ASP A 357 -5.71 22.62 -30.82
CA ASP A 357 -6.16 21.43 -31.55
C ASP A 357 -7.21 20.62 -30.80
N LEU A 358 -7.44 20.91 -29.50
CA LEU A 358 -8.32 20.16 -28.57
C LEU A 358 -9.55 20.96 -28.14
N VAL A 359 -9.76 22.16 -28.66
CA VAL A 359 -10.88 23.04 -28.27
C VAL A 359 -12.23 22.35 -28.31
N PRO A 360 -12.60 21.59 -29.37
CA PRO A 360 -13.89 20.91 -29.42
C PRO A 360 -14.05 19.82 -28.36
N GLU A 361 -12.98 19.02 -28.12
CA GLU A 361 -12.99 17.92 -27.19
C GLU A 361 -13.03 18.41 -25.74
N ILE A 362 -12.30 19.51 -25.44
CA ILE A 362 -12.34 20.17 -24.12
C ILE A 362 -13.75 20.72 -23.84
N ALA A 363 -14.37 21.40 -24.82
CA ALA A 363 -15.73 21.91 -24.69
C ALA A 363 -16.76 20.80 -24.49
N ALA A 364 -16.61 19.66 -25.20
CA ALA A 364 -17.48 18.50 -25.03
C ALA A 364 -17.36 17.86 -23.64
N LEU A 365 -16.16 17.79 -23.07
CA LEU A 365 -15.95 17.34 -21.69
C LEU A 365 -16.57 18.29 -20.66
N ASP A 366 -16.37 19.59 -20.82
CA ASP A 366 -16.96 20.61 -19.96
C ASP A 366 -18.48 20.54 -19.97
N GLN A 367 -19.09 20.41 -21.15
CA GLN A 367 -20.54 20.28 -21.29
C GLN A 367 -21.06 19.00 -20.65
N SER A 368 -20.40 17.86 -20.90
CA SER A 368 -20.81 16.56 -20.30
C SER A 368 -20.72 16.56 -18.78
N LEU A 369 -19.75 17.27 -18.20
CA LEU A 369 -19.64 17.46 -16.75
C LEU A 369 -20.75 18.40 -16.23
N ALA A 370 -21.06 19.48 -16.96
CA ALA A 370 -22.16 20.36 -16.62
C ALA A 370 -23.53 19.64 -16.65
N ASP A 371 -23.76 18.78 -17.65
CA ASP A 371 -24.98 17.95 -17.78
C ASP A 371 -25.11 16.94 -16.63
N LEU A 372 -23.99 16.49 -16.05
CA LEU A 372 -23.95 15.71 -14.80
C LEU A 372 -24.16 16.57 -13.55
N GLY A 373 -24.22 17.92 -13.68
CA GLY A 373 -24.43 18.87 -12.59
C GLY A 373 -23.15 19.35 -11.91
N PHE A 374 -21.95 19.05 -12.47
CA PHE A 374 -20.71 19.59 -11.93
C PHE A 374 -20.49 21.04 -12.34
N ASN A 375 -20.18 21.89 -11.37
CA ASN A 375 -19.78 23.28 -11.62
C ASN A 375 -18.27 23.43 -11.44
N LEU A 376 -17.54 23.44 -12.55
CA LEU A 376 -16.06 23.53 -12.53
C LEU A 376 -15.53 24.90 -12.10
N ALA A 377 -16.39 25.92 -12.01
CA ALA A 377 -16.01 27.29 -11.59
C ALA A 377 -16.02 27.47 -10.06
N ARG A 378 -16.56 26.54 -9.29
CA ARG A 378 -16.62 26.59 -7.84
C ARG A 378 -15.53 25.73 -7.21
N ASP A 379 -14.95 26.20 -6.10
CA ASP A 379 -13.94 25.43 -5.33
C ASP A 379 -14.52 24.13 -4.73
N ASN A 380 -15.82 24.07 -4.50
CA ASN A 380 -16.51 22.87 -4.04
C ASN A 380 -17.34 22.26 -5.19
N ILE A 381 -16.76 21.27 -5.87
CA ILE A 381 -17.40 20.53 -6.96
C ILE A 381 -18.52 19.61 -6.46
N ILE A 382 -18.58 19.36 -5.15
CA ILE A 382 -19.46 18.37 -4.49
C ILE A 382 -20.85 18.98 -4.23
N ASP A 383 -21.48 19.55 -5.22
CA ASP A 383 -22.90 19.92 -5.15
C ASP A 383 -23.80 18.82 -5.75
N GLN A 384 -23.22 17.60 -5.94
CA GLN A 384 -23.96 16.49 -6.49
C GLN A 384 -24.51 15.55 -5.42
N ASP A 385 -25.77 15.23 -5.59
CA ASP A 385 -26.36 14.06 -4.94
C ASP A 385 -25.57 12.80 -5.39
N PRO A 386 -24.87 12.07 -4.47
CA PRO A 386 -24.13 10.83 -4.80
C PRO A 386 -25.00 9.76 -5.48
N LYS A 387 -26.33 9.89 -5.43
CA LYS A 387 -27.30 9.05 -6.13
C LYS A 387 -27.25 9.15 -7.66
N ARG A 388 -26.43 10.02 -8.24
CA ARG A 388 -26.26 10.13 -9.70
C ARG A 388 -25.05 9.33 -10.25
N ASP A 389 -24.37 8.56 -9.43
CA ASP A 389 -23.32 7.64 -9.85
C ASP A 389 -23.93 6.24 -10.02
N ALA A 390 -23.98 5.73 -11.24
CA ALA A 390 -24.53 4.41 -11.54
C ALA A 390 -23.86 3.27 -10.77
N ARG A 391 -22.59 3.43 -10.38
CA ARG A 391 -21.87 2.47 -9.53
C ARG A 391 -22.42 2.48 -8.11
N PHE A 392 -22.66 3.68 -7.57
CA PHE A 392 -23.25 3.83 -6.24
C PHE A 392 -24.69 3.31 -6.21
N GLU A 393 -25.48 3.61 -7.24
CA GLU A 393 -26.86 3.14 -7.37
C GLU A 393 -26.96 1.61 -7.44
N ASP A 394 -26.02 0.95 -8.12
CA ASP A 394 -25.96 -0.51 -8.20
C ASP A 394 -25.44 -1.18 -6.92
N LEU A 395 -24.53 -0.52 -6.19
CA LEU A 395 -23.94 -1.05 -4.96
C LEU A 395 -24.85 -0.86 -3.75
N ALA A 396 -25.57 0.25 -3.65
CA ALA A 396 -26.38 0.61 -2.48
C ALA A 396 -27.49 -0.42 -2.15
N PRO A 397 -28.24 -0.99 -3.11
CA PRO A 397 -29.19 -2.07 -2.86
C PRO A 397 -28.51 -3.39 -2.47
N SER A 398 -27.32 -3.66 -3.01
CA SER A 398 -26.57 -4.90 -2.75
C SER A 398 -26.07 -4.98 -1.32
N SER A 399 -25.67 -3.85 -0.73
CA SER A 399 -25.20 -3.80 0.65
C SER A 399 -26.36 -4.01 1.65
N ARG A 400 -27.59 -3.59 1.32
CA ARG A 400 -28.79 -3.82 2.16
C ARG A 400 -29.23 -5.29 2.14
N ASN A 401 -29.06 -5.98 1.03
CA ASN A 401 -29.47 -7.40 0.89
C ASN A 401 -28.39 -8.39 1.36
N SER A 402 -27.16 -7.98 1.55
CA SER A 402 -26.08 -8.86 2.05
C SER A 402 -26.03 -8.96 3.57
N CYS A 403 -26.68 -8.05 4.30
CA CYS A 403 -26.97 -8.22 5.71
C CYS A 403 -28.27 -9.03 5.85
N GLY A 404 -28.20 -10.36 5.73
CA GLY A 404 -29.28 -11.25 6.17
C GLY A 404 -29.60 -10.98 7.64
N PRO A 405 -30.82 -11.31 8.11
CA PRO A 405 -31.20 -11.07 9.49
C PRO A 405 -30.21 -11.81 10.40
N THR A 406 -29.38 -11.05 11.08
CA THR A 406 -28.65 -11.53 12.25
C THR A 406 -29.70 -11.98 13.24
N SER A 407 -29.68 -13.28 13.58
CA SER A 407 -30.47 -13.85 14.66
C SER A 407 -30.39 -12.92 15.86
N ALA A 408 -31.54 -12.44 16.29
CA ALA A 408 -31.72 -11.50 17.38
C ALA A 408 -31.04 -12.01 18.66
N GLY A 409 -29.87 -11.49 18.96
CA GLY A 409 -29.35 -11.41 20.33
C GLY A 409 -29.93 -10.14 20.95
N ALA A 410 -30.48 -10.27 22.14
CA ALA A 410 -31.20 -9.26 22.88
C ALA A 410 -30.50 -7.89 22.95
N PRO A 411 -31.23 -6.77 22.98
CA PRO A 411 -30.65 -5.44 23.05
C PRO A 411 -30.10 -5.18 24.43
N THR A 412 -28.81 -5.07 24.59
CA THR A 412 -28.17 -4.39 25.69
C THR A 412 -28.27 -2.89 25.41
N SER A 413 -29.03 -2.21 26.26
CA SER A 413 -29.19 -0.76 26.30
C SER A 413 -27.82 -0.06 26.40
N ALA A 414 -27.38 0.56 25.34
CA ALA A 414 -26.28 1.52 25.38
C ALA A 414 -26.88 2.91 25.48
N SER A 415 -26.73 3.52 26.66
CA SER A 415 -27.05 4.89 26.95
C SER A 415 -26.21 5.83 26.09
N SER A 416 -26.90 6.66 25.31
CA SER A 416 -26.32 7.78 24.60
C SER A 416 -25.84 8.85 25.58
N SER A 417 -24.53 9.04 25.69
CA SER A 417 -23.95 10.25 26.29
C SER A 417 -23.19 11.03 25.22
N SER A 418 -23.81 12.11 24.78
CA SER A 418 -23.18 13.13 23.94
C SER A 418 -22.07 13.86 24.74
N PRO A 419 -20.91 14.18 24.13
CA PRO A 419 -19.93 15.02 24.79
C PRO A 419 -20.32 16.49 24.70
N SER A 420 -20.58 17.08 25.87
CA SER A 420 -20.73 18.54 26.05
C SER A 420 -19.40 19.25 25.85
N THR A 421 -19.39 20.20 24.95
CA THR A 421 -18.35 21.22 24.77
C THR A 421 -18.20 22.05 26.07
N ARG A 422 -17.10 21.89 26.79
CA ARG A 422 -16.67 22.85 27.83
C ARG A 422 -15.76 23.89 27.19
N ARG A 423 -16.27 25.13 27.12
CA ARG A 423 -15.44 26.33 26.97
C ARG A 423 -14.66 26.54 28.27
N LEU A 424 -13.34 26.68 28.19
CA LEU A 424 -12.51 27.22 29.25
C LEU A 424 -12.48 28.74 29.09
N SER A 425 -13.03 29.44 30.08
CA SER A 425 -12.86 30.88 30.30
C SER A 425 -11.60 31.08 31.15
N THR A 426 -10.76 31.98 30.70
CA THR A 426 -9.61 32.57 31.38
C THR A 426 -10.01 33.31 32.63
N THR A 427 -9.32 33.07 33.70
CA THR A 427 -8.80 34.02 34.69
C THR A 427 -7.48 33.54 35.20
#